data_1563d73ea871f14f703d1637dc5236a4
#
_entry.id   1563d73ea871f14f703d1637dc5236a4
#
_cell.length_a   1.000
_cell.length_b   1.000
_cell.length_c   1.000
_cell.angle_alpha   90.00
_cell.angle_beta   90.00
_cell.angle_gamma   90.00
#
_symmetry.space_group_name_H-M   'P 1'
#
loop_
_entity.id
_entity.type
_entity.pdbx_description
1 polymer ?
#
loop_
_entity_poly.entity_id
_entity_poly.type
_entity_poly.pdbx_seq_one_letter_code
_entity_poly.pdbx_strand_id
1 'polypeptide(L)'
;MQIPFTYGKIVAENDFTDRIEETRKLVGNMQSLTNTAIISPRRWGKSSLVNKAVETVSKRDNGLLFVKMNAFKCETMQDFNELFAKRVIEDVSTSADTLLSNAKDFISHLIPKLSIIDPAGQYELSFGIDMRSTPIGEDILDLPQQIAIRRKKKIIVCIDEFQQIGEFRDTDKFQKILRNHWQEQKDVAYILYGSKKHMMLNIFGEYNSPFYKFGDLMFLPKISNGDWVKYIVSRFNDTGKHISDDTASYLADKVENHSYYVQQLAQYSWLRTESICTVQTVDESFQAMLDSVSLQFVNMMDSLTEKQRSFLQAVAEGVRNLSSVETLNHYKLGTSANIRIIKDTLKKRDLIEVSGKTVEIQDPLFKLWLLLVYKKSF
;
A
#
# COMPACT_ATOMS: atom_id res chain seq x y z
N MET A 1 14.08 27.40 -3.77
CA MET A 1 13.49 26.67 -4.93
C MET A 1 12.85 25.40 -4.40
N GLN A 2 11.57 25.17 -4.67
CA GLN A 2 10.88 23.98 -4.15
C GLN A 2 11.22 22.78 -5.06
N ILE A 3 11.61 21.65 -4.46
CA ILE A 3 11.90 20.40 -5.18
C ILE A 3 10.58 19.89 -5.77
N PRO A 4 10.49 19.64 -7.10
CA PRO A 4 9.22 19.33 -7.76
C PRO A 4 8.83 17.85 -7.75
N PHE A 5 9.61 16.99 -7.11
CA PHE A 5 9.38 15.55 -7.03
C PHE A 5 9.27 15.09 -5.59
N THR A 6 8.30 14.22 -5.31
CA THR A 6 8.01 13.74 -3.96
C THR A 6 8.05 12.21 -3.92
N TYR A 7 8.90 11.63 -3.07
CA TYR A 7 8.93 10.20 -2.77
C TYR A 7 9.04 9.96 -1.26
N GLY A 8 8.73 8.75 -0.80
CA GLY A 8 8.77 8.39 0.62
C GLY A 8 7.63 8.95 1.47
N LYS A 9 6.71 9.70 0.87
CA LYS A 9 5.52 10.28 1.50
C LYS A 9 4.29 10.02 0.66
N ILE A 10 3.11 10.20 1.25
CA ILE A 10 1.86 10.25 0.50
C ILE A 10 1.88 11.52 -0.34
N VAL A 11 1.62 11.38 -1.63
CA VAL A 11 1.71 12.46 -2.62
C VAL A 11 0.49 13.36 -2.49
N ALA A 12 0.72 14.68 -2.41
CA ALA A 12 -0.32 15.71 -2.38
C ALA A 12 -0.88 16.02 -3.78
N GLU A 13 -1.96 16.81 -3.85
CA GLU A 13 -2.70 17.11 -5.09
C GLU A 13 -1.82 17.48 -6.29
N ASN A 14 -0.87 18.37 -6.08
CA ASN A 14 -0.02 18.89 -7.17
C ASN A 14 1.03 17.90 -7.66
N ASP A 15 1.38 16.91 -6.85
CA ASP A 15 2.39 15.91 -7.17
C ASP A 15 1.78 14.57 -7.62
N PHE A 16 0.45 14.48 -7.60
CA PHE A 16 -0.28 13.30 -8.05
C PHE A 16 -0.33 13.29 -9.58
N THR A 17 0.26 12.26 -10.18
CA THR A 17 0.28 12.11 -11.63
C THR A 17 -0.55 10.91 -12.06
N ASP A 18 -1.21 11.05 -13.23
CA ASP A 18 -2.04 10.04 -13.86
C ASP A 18 -3.14 9.47 -12.92
N ARG A 19 -3.52 8.23 -13.08
CA ARG A 19 -4.57 7.56 -12.31
C ARG A 19 -5.98 8.15 -12.51
N ILE A 20 -6.21 8.79 -13.66
CA ILE A 20 -7.50 9.46 -13.95
C ILE A 20 -8.64 8.44 -13.94
N GLU A 21 -8.45 7.31 -14.62
CA GLU A 21 -9.47 6.25 -14.72
C GLU A 21 -9.68 5.57 -13.36
N GLU A 22 -8.59 5.23 -12.67
CA GLU A 22 -8.68 4.60 -11.36
C GLU A 22 -9.31 5.54 -10.33
N THR A 23 -8.98 6.84 -10.38
CA THR A 23 -9.60 7.86 -9.51
C THR A 23 -11.08 7.98 -9.82
N ARG A 24 -11.48 8.07 -11.12
CA ARG A 24 -12.88 8.16 -11.54
C ARG A 24 -13.67 6.93 -11.07
N LYS A 25 -13.12 5.74 -11.27
CA LYS A 25 -13.73 4.49 -10.84
C LYS A 25 -13.92 4.45 -9.31
N LEU A 26 -12.88 4.78 -8.55
CA LEU A 26 -12.94 4.76 -7.09
C LEU A 26 -13.91 5.82 -6.54
N VAL A 27 -13.94 7.02 -7.12
CA VAL A 27 -14.93 8.06 -6.79
C VAL A 27 -16.35 7.55 -7.06
N GLY A 28 -16.60 6.91 -8.21
CA GLY A 28 -17.89 6.31 -8.53
C GLY A 28 -18.30 5.24 -7.52
N ASN A 29 -17.37 4.36 -7.14
CA ASN A 29 -17.62 3.32 -6.13
C ASN A 29 -17.94 3.91 -4.75
N MET A 30 -17.23 4.96 -4.33
CA MET A 30 -17.53 5.68 -3.07
C MET A 30 -18.92 6.29 -3.10
N GLN A 31 -19.32 6.95 -4.18
CA GLN A 31 -20.62 7.60 -4.32
C GLN A 31 -21.79 6.61 -4.37
N SER A 32 -21.57 5.45 -4.99
CA SER A 32 -22.57 4.35 -5.07
C SER A 32 -22.55 3.42 -3.85
N LEU A 33 -21.69 3.67 -2.85
CA LEU A 33 -21.47 2.79 -1.69
C LEU A 33 -21.08 1.36 -2.10
N THR A 34 -20.27 1.23 -3.14
CA THR A 34 -19.74 -0.05 -3.58
C THR A 34 -18.45 -0.37 -2.84
N ASN A 35 -18.44 -1.46 -2.07
CA ASN A 35 -17.23 -1.97 -1.44
C ASN A 35 -16.14 -2.19 -2.50
N THR A 36 -14.92 -1.83 -2.19
CA THR A 36 -13.81 -1.93 -3.15
C THR A 36 -12.55 -2.45 -2.47
N ALA A 37 -11.93 -3.46 -3.06
CA ALA A 37 -10.61 -3.94 -2.67
C ALA A 37 -9.57 -3.47 -3.70
N ILE A 38 -8.52 -2.76 -3.25
CA ILE A 38 -7.46 -2.27 -4.12
C ILE A 38 -6.18 -3.08 -3.86
N ILE A 39 -5.71 -3.75 -4.89
CA ILE A 39 -4.53 -4.62 -4.84
C ILE A 39 -3.43 -4.08 -5.73
N SER A 40 -2.26 -3.83 -5.18
CA SER A 40 -1.05 -3.54 -5.94
C SER A 40 0.19 -3.74 -5.08
N PRO A 41 1.37 -3.89 -5.69
CA PRO A 41 2.63 -3.91 -4.96
C PRO A 41 2.86 -2.67 -4.08
N ARG A 42 3.85 -2.74 -3.21
CA ARG A 42 4.29 -1.60 -2.38
C ARG A 42 4.73 -0.42 -3.27
N ARG A 43 4.50 0.81 -2.78
CA ARG A 43 4.99 2.05 -3.40
C ARG A 43 4.45 2.36 -4.81
N TRP A 44 3.29 1.76 -5.17
CA TRP A 44 2.60 2.05 -6.43
C TRP A 44 1.54 3.15 -6.33
N GLY A 45 1.44 3.81 -5.18
CA GLY A 45 0.56 4.96 -5.00
C GLY A 45 -0.87 4.67 -4.54
N LYS A 46 -1.17 3.47 -3.94
CA LYS A 46 -2.51 3.13 -3.42
C LYS A 46 -3.07 4.19 -2.47
N SER A 47 -2.31 4.50 -1.40
CA SER A 47 -2.77 5.44 -0.36
C SER A 47 -2.94 6.84 -0.93
N SER A 48 -2.11 7.26 -1.91
CA SER A 48 -2.27 8.52 -2.63
C SER A 48 -3.55 8.53 -3.48
N LEU A 49 -3.86 7.43 -4.17
CA LEU A 49 -5.09 7.28 -4.95
C LEU A 49 -6.34 7.37 -4.05
N VAL A 50 -6.35 6.64 -2.93
CA VAL A 50 -7.47 6.67 -1.97
C VAL A 50 -7.65 8.09 -1.42
N ASN A 51 -6.56 8.76 -1.02
CA ASN A 51 -6.64 10.13 -0.53
C ASN A 51 -7.16 11.10 -1.59
N LYS A 52 -6.71 10.97 -2.85
CA LYS A 52 -7.20 11.80 -3.97
C LYS A 52 -8.69 11.57 -4.23
N ALA A 53 -9.14 10.32 -4.20
CA ALA A 53 -10.56 10.00 -4.36
C ALA A 53 -11.40 10.58 -3.21
N VAL A 54 -10.97 10.38 -1.94
CA VAL A 54 -11.63 10.96 -0.76
C VAL A 54 -11.74 12.47 -0.87
N GLU A 55 -10.65 13.15 -1.20
CA GLU A 55 -10.64 14.60 -1.36
C GLU A 55 -11.58 15.07 -2.48
N THR A 56 -11.57 14.35 -3.61
CA THR A 56 -12.45 14.66 -4.75
C THR A 56 -13.94 14.53 -4.37
N VAL A 57 -14.29 13.49 -3.62
CA VAL A 57 -15.67 13.28 -3.17
C VAL A 57 -16.05 14.27 -2.09
N SER A 58 -15.19 14.52 -1.10
CA SER A 58 -15.45 15.47 0.00
C SER A 58 -15.74 16.89 -0.49
N LYS A 59 -15.10 17.31 -1.59
CA LYS A 59 -15.37 18.61 -2.22
C LYS A 59 -16.72 18.70 -2.93
N ARG A 60 -17.31 17.55 -3.30
CA ARG A 60 -18.53 17.48 -4.12
C ARG A 60 -19.77 17.07 -3.31
N ASP A 61 -19.60 16.31 -2.24
CA ASP A 61 -20.70 15.73 -1.47
C ASP A 61 -20.46 15.84 0.03
N ASN A 62 -21.15 16.77 0.66
CA ASN A 62 -21.15 16.96 2.11
C ASN A 62 -21.97 15.89 2.86
N GLY A 63 -22.66 14.99 2.15
CA GLY A 63 -23.43 13.90 2.71
C GLY A 63 -22.61 12.68 3.11
N LEU A 64 -21.34 12.63 2.69
CA LEU A 64 -20.42 11.53 2.95
C LEU A 64 -19.44 11.89 4.07
N LEU A 65 -19.27 10.97 5.01
CA LEU A 65 -18.24 11.00 6.05
C LEU A 65 -17.17 9.97 5.70
N PHE A 66 -15.92 10.25 6.07
CA PHE A 66 -14.80 9.39 5.77
C PHE A 66 -14.09 8.97 7.05
N VAL A 67 -13.83 7.67 7.17
CA VAL A 67 -13.03 7.08 8.23
C VAL A 67 -11.76 6.52 7.61
N LYS A 68 -10.60 6.81 8.20
CA LYS A 68 -9.30 6.31 7.71
C LYS A 68 -8.57 5.53 8.81
N MET A 69 -8.24 4.30 8.51
CA MET A 69 -7.56 3.39 9.43
C MET A 69 -6.37 2.73 8.72
N ASN A 70 -5.29 2.49 9.46
CA ASN A 70 -4.18 1.66 9.00
C ASN A 70 -4.02 0.46 9.95
N ALA A 71 -4.25 -0.74 9.41
CA ALA A 71 -4.24 -1.98 10.19
C ALA A 71 -2.83 -2.54 10.45
N PHE A 72 -1.77 -1.88 9.98
CA PHE A 72 -0.39 -2.37 10.04
C PHE A 72 0.07 -2.85 11.42
N LYS A 73 -0.37 -2.17 12.48
CA LYS A 73 0.03 -2.47 13.86
C LYS A 73 -0.92 -3.45 14.58
N CYS A 74 -1.99 -3.89 13.93
CA CYS A 74 -2.91 -4.83 14.53
C CYS A 74 -2.33 -6.25 14.48
N GLU A 75 -2.18 -6.90 15.60
CA GLU A 75 -1.70 -8.29 15.72
C GLU A 75 -2.83 -9.27 16.03
N THR A 76 -3.94 -8.76 16.58
CA THR A 76 -5.11 -9.53 17.01
C THR A 76 -6.41 -8.92 16.52
N MET A 77 -7.50 -9.71 16.58
CA MET A 77 -8.86 -9.21 16.34
C MET A 77 -9.21 -8.07 17.31
N GLN A 78 -8.73 -8.16 18.55
CA GLN A 78 -8.99 -7.15 19.56
C GLN A 78 -8.33 -5.81 19.18
N ASP A 79 -7.04 -5.82 18.79
CA ASP A 79 -6.34 -4.61 18.37
C ASP A 79 -7.06 -3.95 17.18
N PHE A 80 -7.53 -4.79 16.24
CA PHE A 80 -8.29 -4.30 15.10
C PHE A 80 -9.59 -3.63 15.52
N ASN A 81 -10.38 -4.28 16.38
CA ASN A 81 -11.66 -3.77 16.85
C ASN A 81 -11.51 -2.46 17.66
N GLU A 82 -10.49 -2.40 18.54
CA GLU A 82 -10.18 -1.18 19.30
C GLU A 82 -9.80 -0.02 18.39
N LEU A 83 -8.88 -0.27 17.44
CA LEU A 83 -8.47 0.74 16.49
C LEU A 83 -9.62 1.17 15.57
N PHE A 84 -10.44 0.23 15.12
CA PHE A 84 -11.60 0.48 14.28
C PHE A 84 -12.61 1.39 15.00
N ALA A 85 -13.00 1.05 16.23
CA ALA A 85 -13.89 1.87 17.04
C ALA A 85 -13.34 3.27 17.28
N LYS A 86 -12.05 3.35 17.66
CA LYS A 86 -11.35 4.62 17.87
C LYS A 86 -11.44 5.50 16.62
N ARG A 87 -11.06 4.97 15.46
CA ARG A 87 -11.04 5.75 14.21
C ARG A 87 -12.43 6.13 13.73
N VAL A 88 -13.39 5.22 13.83
CA VAL A 88 -14.78 5.55 13.47
C VAL A 88 -15.29 6.72 14.29
N ILE A 89 -15.07 6.73 15.62
CA ILE A 89 -15.53 7.79 16.48
C ILE A 89 -14.78 9.11 16.25
N GLU A 90 -13.44 9.04 16.15
CA GLU A 90 -12.59 10.22 15.94
C GLU A 90 -12.92 10.93 14.62
N ASP A 91 -12.89 10.19 13.51
CA ASP A 91 -13.00 10.78 12.17
C ASP A 91 -14.41 11.31 11.85
N VAL A 92 -15.45 10.78 12.52
CA VAL A 92 -16.82 11.33 12.37
C VAL A 92 -17.14 12.43 13.36
N SER A 93 -16.32 12.67 14.38
CA SER A 93 -16.59 13.68 15.41
C SER A 93 -16.00 15.04 15.02
N THR A 94 -16.77 16.11 15.28
CA THR A 94 -16.38 17.49 14.93
C THR A 94 -15.82 18.28 16.10
N SER A 95 -16.01 17.80 17.34
CA SER A 95 -15.54 18.42 18.57
C SER A 95 -15.30 17.38 19.66
N ALA A 96 -14.57 17.74 20.72
CA ALA A 96 -14.33 16.89 21.88
C ALA A 96 -15.64 16.43 22.55
N ASP A 97 -16.64 17.33 22.67
CA ASP A 97 -17.95 16.99 23.24
C ASP A 97 -18.72 15.98 22.39
N THR A 98 -18.66 16.15 21.06
CA THR A 98 -19.25 15.19 20.10
C THR A 98 -18.52 13.85 20.15
N LEU A 99 -17.21 13.87 20.32
CA LEU A 99 -16.37 12.67 20.44
C LEU A 99 -16.75 11.87 21.69
N LEU A 100 -16.87 12.55 22.83
CA LEU A 100 -17.24 11.90 24.10
C LEU A 100 -18.69 11.38 24.09
N SER A 101 -19.63 12.16 23.51
CA SER A 101 -21.02 11.74 23.35
C SER A 101 -21.12 10.51 22.46
N ASN A 102 -20.49 10.52 21.30
CA ASN A 102 -20.47 9.37 20.38
C ASN A 102 -19.89 8.13 21.06
N ALA A 103 -18.77 8.27 21.77
CA ALA A 103 -18.16 7.14 22.46
C ALA A 103 -19.10 6.54 23.52
N LYS A 104 -19.78 7.35 24.30
CA LYS A 104 -20.75 6.89 25.33
C LYS A 104 -22.04 6.31 24.74
N ASP A 105 -22.53 6.91 23.66
CA ASP A 105 -23.83 6.57 23.09
C ASP A 105 -23.80 5.27 22.28
N PHE A 106 -22.65 4.98 21.65
CA PHE A 106 -22.53 3.85 20.71
C PHE A 106 -21.78 2.65 21.28
N ILE A 107 -21.00 2.82 22.35
CA ILE A 107 -20.17 1.74 22.88
C ILE A 107 -20.44 1.59 24.39
N SER A 108 -21.54 0.90 24.71
CA SER A 108 -21.96 0.68 26.09
C SER A 108 -20.98 -0.15 26.93
N HIS A 109 -20.08 -0.91 26.29
CA HIS A 109 -19.14 -1.84 26.94
C HIS A 109 -17.69 -1.32 26.98
N LEU A 110 -17.40 -0.20 26.34
CA LEU A 110 -16.09 0.45 26.39
C LEU A 110 -16.17 1.70 27.27
N ILE A 111 -15.26 1.79 28.23
CA ILE A 111 -15.09 3.02 29.01
C ILE A 111 -14.19 3.97 28.21
N PRO A 112 -14.74 5.00 27.55
CA PRO A 112 -13.91 5.94 26.83
C PRO A 112 -13.09 6.77 27.81
N LYS A 113 -11.77 6.78 27.61
CA LYS A 113 -10.81 7.62 28.32
C LYS A 113 -10.30 8.69 27.38
N LEU A 114 -10.57 9.94 27.70
CA LEU A 114 -10.04 11.08 26.97
C LEU A 114 -8.80 11.57 27.70
N SER A 115 -7.65 11.53 27.03
CA SER A 115 -6.39 12.07 27.55
C SER A 115 -6.00 13.32 26.77
N ILE A 116 -5.57 14.36 27.44
CA ILE A 116 -5.02 15.56 26.80
C ILE A 116 -3.55 15.27 26.48
N ILE A 117 -3.18 15.35 25.18
CA ILE A 117 -1.81 15.07 24.74
C ILE A 117 -0.92 16.30 24.90
N ASP A 118 -1.45 17.49 24.62
CA ASP A 118 -0.69 18.74 24.68
C ASP A 118 -1.54 19.94 25.13
N PRO A 119 -0.90 21.06 25.51
CA PRO A 119 -1.57 22.31 25.88
C PRO A 119 -2.34 22.96 24.71
N ALA A 120 -2.12 22.54 23.46
CA ALA A 120 -2.83 23.04 22.28
C ALA A 120 -4.20 22.37 22.06
N GLY A 121 -4.60 21.45 22.96
CA GLY A 121 -5.92 20.88 22.97
C GLY A 121 -6.09 19.64 22.08
N GLN A 122 -5.02 18.94 21.77
CA GLN A 122 -5.13 17.62 21.14
C GLN A 122 -5.58 16.59 22.18
N TYR A 123 -6.62 15.83 21.84
CA TYR A 123 -7.18 14.78 22.69
C TYR A 123 -6.86 13.41 22.09
N GLU A 124 -6.45 12.48 22.95
CA GLU A 124 -6.36 11.07 22.58
C GLU A 124 -7.53 10.31 23.19
N LEU A 125 -8.29 9.63 22.33
CA LEU A 125 -9.32 8.69 22.74
C LEU A 125 -8.68 7.32 22.92
N SER A 126 -8.72 6.81 24.13
CA SER A 126 -8.40 5.42 24.44
C SER A 126 -9.60 4.73 25.08
N PHE A 127 -9.70 3.42 24.93
CA PHE A 127 -10.77 2.63 25.51
C PHE A 127 -10.21 1.78 26.64
N GLY A 128 -10.79 1.88 27.84
CA GLY A 128 -10.60 0.92 28.90
C GLY A 128 -11.57 -0.25 28.71
N ILE A 129 -11.08 -1.47 28.84
CA ILE A 129 -11.93 -2.66 28.86
C ILE A 129 -12.54 -2.76 30.26
N ASP A 130 -13.86 -2.79 30.36
CA ASP A 130 -14.49 -3.29 31.59
C ASP A 130 -14.35 -4.81 31.62
N MET A 131 -13.42 -5.30 32.42
CA MET A 131 -13.13 -6.74 32.56
C MET A 131 -14.34 -7.56 33.08
N ARG A 132 -15.47 -6.93 33.37
CA ARG A 132 -16.73 -7.56 33.81
C ARG A 132 -17.74 -7.78 32.69
N SER A 133 -17.53 -7.19 31.53
CA SER A 133 -18.39 -7.37 30.37
C SER A 133 -17.69 -8.19 29.29
N THR A 134 -18.48 -8.96 28.55
CA THR A 134 -18.12 -9.79 27.39
C THR A 134 -16.97 -9.20 26.55
N PRO A 135 -16.15 -10.04 25.89
CA PRO A 135 -15.10 -9.56 24.98
C PRO A 135 -15.67 -8.48 24.07
N ILE A 136 -14.86 -7.46 23.75
CA ILE A 136 -15.23 -6.34 22.88
C ILE A 136 -16.07 -6.90 21.75
N GLY A 137 -17.37 -6.64 21.80
CA GLY A 137 -18.34 -7.39 21.03
C GLY A 137 -18.22 -7.10 19.55
N GLU A 138 -18.71 -8.01 18.76
CA GLU A 138 -18.90 -7.87 17.31
C GLU A 138 -19.71 -6.62 16.97
N ASP A 139 -20.50 -6.07 17.93
CA ASP A 139 -21.28 -4.84 17.84
C ASP A 139 -20.47 -3.61 17.40
N ILE A 140 -19.16 -3.58 17.66
CA ILE A 140 -18.27 -2.51 17.19
C ILE A 140 -18.22 -2.44 15.66
N LEU A 141 -18.37 -3.57 15.01
CA LEU A 141 -18.32 -3.65 13.54
C LEU A 141 -19.55 -2.98 12.90
N ASP A 142 -20.64 -2.83 13.65
CA ASP A 142 -21.86 -2.16 13.22
C ASP A 142 -21.86 -0.65 13.53
N LEU A 143 -20.86 -0.17 14.26
CA LEU A 143 -20.74 1.22 14.67
C LEU A 143 -20.86 2.23 13.51
N PRO A 144 -20.19 2.03 12.34
CA PRO A 144 -20.35 2.94 11.20
C PRO A 144 -21.82 3.04 10.74
N GLN A 145 -22.53 1.91 10.63
CA GLN A 145 -23.94 1.88 10.20
C GLN A 145 -24.84 2.59 11.21
N GLN A 146 -24.65 2.37 12.50
CA GLN A 146 -25.42 3.02 13.54
C GLN A 146 -25.25 4.55 13.50
N ILE A 147 -24.01 5.02 13.34
CA ILE A 147 -23.71 6.45 13.20
C ILE A 147 -24.30 7.01 11.91
N ALA A 148 -24.20 6.29 10.80
CA ALA A 148 -24.74 6.70 9.50
C ALA A 148 -26.26 6.94 9.59
N ILE A 149 -27.00 6.00 10.18
CA ILE A 149 -28.45 6.11 10.40
C ILE A 149 -28.78 7.32 11.31
N ARG A 150 -28.11 7.43 12.47
CA ARG A 150 -28.39 8.49 13.44
C ARG A 150 -28.13 9.88 12.88
N ARG A 151 -27.04 10.03 12.09
CA ARG A 151 -26.67 11.33 11.48
C ARG A 151 -27.31 11.59 10.13
N LYS A 152 -28.04 10.62 9.58
CA LYS A 152 -28.58 10.68 8.20
C LYS A 152 -27.48 11.00 7.17
N LYS A 153 -26.33 10.36 7.32
CA LYS A 153 -25.14 10.49 6.48
C LYS A 153 -24.72 9.12 5.98
N LYS A 154 -23.93 9.08 4.92
CA LYS A 154 -23.25 7.88 4.45
C LYS A 154 -21.81 7.88 4.92
N ILE A 155 -21.22 6.71 5.12
CA ILE A 155 -19.85 6.59 5.65
C ILE A 155 -19.00 5.73 4.70
N ILE A 156 -17.82 6.23 4.35
CA ILE A 156 -16.79 5.47 3.62
C ILE A 156 -15.66 5.15 4.59
N VAL A 157 -15.44 3.86 4.83
CA VAL A 157 -14.36 3.36 5.69
C VAL A 157 -13.19 2.89 4.85
N CYS A 158 -12.07 3.59 4.92
CA CYS A 158 -10.84 3.30 4.19
C CYS A 158 -9.84 2.61 5.11
N ILE A 159 -9.48 1.36 4.82
CA ILE A 159 -8.55 0.57 5.65
C ILE A 159 -7.31 0.23 4.84
N ASP A 160 -6.17 0.86 5.21
CA ASP A 160 -4.85 0.55 4.67
C ASP A 160 -4.25 -0.68 5.34
N GLU A 161 -3.37 -1.39 4.61
CA GLU A 161 -2.70 -2.62 5.04
C GLU A 161 -3.68 -3.69 5.54
N PHE A 162 -4.86 -3.78 4.87
CA PHE A 162 -5.93 -4.70 5.26
C PHE A 162 -5.52 -6.15 5.29
N GLN A 163 -4.53 -6.57 4.48
CA GLN A 163 -4.02 -7.94 4.51
C GLN A 163 -3.48 -8.36 5.89
N GLN A 164 -3.25 -7.42 6.80
CA GLN A 164 -2.76 -7.73 8.15
C GLN A 164 -3.70 -8.67 8.91
N ILE A 165 -5.02 -8.59 8.65
CA ILE A 165 -5.98 -9.52 9.24
C ILE A 165 -5.72 -10.99 8.88
N GLY A 166 -5.04 -11.24 7.75
CA GLY A 166 -4.63 -12.57 7.30
C GLY A 166 -3.50 -13.19 8.14
N GLU A 167 -2.83 -12.42 8.99
CA GLU A 167 -1.78 -12.87 9.90
C GLU A 167 -2.33 -13.21 11.33
N PHE A 168 -3.60 -12.90 11.60
CA PHE A 168 -4.20 -13.20 12.91
C PHE A 168 -4.36 -14.70 13.13
N ARG A 169 -4.24 -15.14 14.38
CA ARG A 169 -4.34 -16.57 14.76
C ARG A 169 -5.63 -17.22 14.26
N ASP A 170 -6.77 -16.52 14.38
CA ASP A 170 -8.10 -17.01 14.01
C ASP A 170 -8.65 -16.23 12.78
N THR A 171 -7.80 -16.02 11.78
CA THR A 171 -8.09 -15.19 10.61
C THR A 171 -9.38 -15.58 9.90
N ASP A 172 -9.63 -16.88 9.67
CA ASP A 172 -10.83 -17.35 8.95
C ASP A 172 -12.12 -17.02 9.71
N LYS A 173 -12.09 -17.18 11.03
CA LYS A 173 -13.22 -16.83 11.89
C LYS A 173 -13.45 -15.32 11.84
N PHE A 174 -12.41 -14.54 11.97
CA PHE A 174 -12.51 -13.08 11.94
C PHE A 174 -13.00 -12.54 10.61
N GLN A 175 -12.48 -13.07 9.51
CA GLN A 175 -12.96 -12.69 8.17
C GLN A 175 -14.46 -13.00 7.98
N LYS A 176 -14.97 -14.12 8.49
CA LYS A 176 -16.39 -14.45 8.45
C LYS A 176 -17.22 -13.47 9.28
N ILE A 177 -16.75 -13.09 10.46
CA ILE A 177 -17.40 -12.09 11.30
C ILE A 177 -17.46 -10.74 10.59
N LEU A 178 -16.32 -10.22 10.11
CA LEU A 178 -16.28 -8.97 9.34
C LEU A 178 -17.24 -9.00 8.15
N ARG A 179 -17.19 -10.09 7.37
CA ARG A 179 -18.06 -10.26 6.20
C ARG A 179 -19.53 -10.22 6.55
N ASN A 180 -19.93 -10.91 7.63
CA ASN A 180 -21.32 -10.99 8.07
C ASN A 180 -21.85 -9.59 8.42
N HIS A 181 -21.12 -8.83 9.24
CA HIS A 181 -21.52 -7.48 9.66
C HIS A 181 -21.51 -6.50 8.47
N TRP A 182 -20.42 -6.46 7.72
CA TRP A 182 -20.23 -5.41 6.71
C TRP A 182 -21.11 -5.57 5.46
N GLN A 183 -21.48 -6.78 5.09
CA GLN A 183 -22.37 -6.98 3.91
C GLN A 183 -23.81 -6.52 4.14
N GLU A 184 -24.26 -6.41 5.41
CA GLU A 184 -25.62 -5.99 5.77
C GLU A 184 -25.77 -4.46 5.86
N GLN A 185 -24.65 -3.75 5.90
CA GLN A 185 -24.63 -2.29 6.04
C GLN A 185 -25.01 -1.61 4.73
N LYS A 186 -26.04 -0.77 4.77
CA LYS A 186 -26.63 -0.11 3.57
C LYS A 186 -26.10 1.30 3.34
N ASP A 187 -25.66 1.96 4.41
CA ASP A 187 -25.20 3.35 4.39
C ASP A 187 -23.68 3.47 4.58
N VAL A 188 -22.97 2.34 4.49
CA VAL A 188 -21.52 2.26 4.65
C VAL A 188 -20.90 1.53 3.47
N ALA A 189 -19.74 1.98 3.00
CA ALA A 189 -18.90 1.23 2.09
C ALA A 189 -17.45 1.16 2.58
N TYR A 190 -16.79 0.09 2.22
CA TYR A 190 -15.42 -0.24 2.64
C TYR A 190 -14.47 -0.16 1.44
N ILE A 191 -13.41 0.65 1.60
CA ILE A 191 -12.29 0.72 0.66
C ILE A 191 -11.11 0.03 1.34
N LEU A 192 -10.86 -1.22 0.98
CA LEU A 192 -9.88 -2.10 1.60
C LEU A 192 -8.66 -2.19 0.71
N TYR A 193 -7.50 -1.80 1.18
CA TYR A 193 -6.29 -1.80 0.35
C TYR A 193 -5.06 -2.27 1.13
N GLY A 194 -4.11 -2.84 0.39
CA GLY A 194 -2.92 -3.39 0.99
C GLY A 194 -1.78 -3.62 0.01
N SER A 195 -0.58 -3.75 0.57
CA SER A 195 0.67 -3.80 -0.20
C SER A 195 1.19 -5.22 -0.47
N LYS A 196 0.76 -6.22 0.31
CA LYS A 196 1.14 -7.63 0.10
C LYS A 196 0.15 -8.29 -0.85
N LYS A 197 0.40 -8.18 -2.16
CA LYS A 197 -0.49 -8.63 -3.22
C LYS A 197 -0.98 -10.07 -3.04
N HIS A 198 -0.07 -11.00 -2.70
CA HIS A 198 -0.44 -12.39 -2.50
C HIS A 198 -1.42 -12.60 -1.33
N MET A 199 -1.27 -11.86 -0.23
CA MET A 199 -2.19 -11.95 0.91
C MET A 199 -3.56 -11.34 0.57
N MET A 200 -3.57 -10.20 -0.11
CA MET A 200 -4.81 -9.59 -0.59
C MET A 200 -5.55 -10.54 -1.56
N LEU A 201 -4.82 -11.24 -2.45
CA LEU A 201 -5.40 -12.23 -3.34
C LEU A 201 -5.96 -13.45 -2.57
N ASN A 202 -5.31 -13.88 -1.50
CA ASN A 202 -5.84 -14.94 -0.65
C ASN A 202 -7.17 -14.51 0.01
N ILE A 203 -7.29 -13.24 0.43
CA ILE A 203 -8.50 -12.72 1.08
C ILE A 203 -9.63 -12.50 0.07
N PHE A 204 -9.36 -11.90 -1.10
CA PHE A 204 -10.40 -11.45 -2.04
C PHE A 204 -10.55 -12.31 -3.29
N GLY A 205 -9.52 -13.05 -3.68
CA GLY A 205 -9.47 -13.79 -4.93
C GLY A 205 -9.80 -15.29 -4.82
N GLU A 206 -9.61 -15.88 -3.65
CA GLU A 206 -9.86 -17.31 -3.44
C GLU A 206 -11.36 -17.59 -3.31
N TYR A 207 -11.86 -18.60 -4.07
CA TYR A 207 -13.29 -18.93 -4.10
C TYR A 207 -13.88 -19.25 -2.73
N ASN A 208 -13.10 -19.88 -1.85
CA ASN A 208 -13.52 -20.27 -0.49
C ASN A 208 -13.30 -19.19 0.55
N SER A 209 -12.72 -18.03 0.18
CA SER A 209 -12.51 -16.93 1.11
C SER A 209 -13.82 -16.25 1.50
N PRO A 210 -14.02 -15.86 2.76
CA PRO A 210 -15.19 -15.10 3.18
C PRO A 210 -15.38 -13.81 2.38
N PHE A 211 -14.31 -13.15 1.94
CA PHE A 211 -14.36 -11.91 1.15
C PHE A 211 -14.46 -12.12 -0.37
N TYR A 212 -14.58 -13.36 -0.84
CA TYR A 212 -14.83 -13.59 -2.27
C TYR A 212 -16.09 -12.85 -2.73
N LYS A 213 -15.94 -12.03 -3.79
CA LYS A 213 -17.03 -11.18 -4.30
C LYS A 213 -17.64 -10.22 -3.25
N PHE A 214 -16.84 -9.71 -2.33
CA PHE A 214 -17.32 -8.72 -1.36
C PHE A 214 -17.65 -7.35 -1.99
N GLY A 215 -17.02 -7.03 -3.08
CA GLY A 215 -17.22 -5.80 -3.83
C GLY A 215 -16.41 -5.79 -5.12
N ASP A 216 -16.10 -4.61 -5.60
CA ASP A 216 -15.26 -4.43 -6.78
C ASP A 216 -13.78 -4.70 -6.45
N LEU A 217 -13.12 -5.47 -7.31
CA LEU A 217 -11.71 -5.78 -7.19
C LEU A 217 -10.92 -4.93 -8.19
N MET A 218 -10.07 -4.06 -7.66
CA MET A 218 -9.33 -3.07 -8.43
C MET A 218 -7.84 -3.36 -8.36
N PHE A 219 -7.24 -3.69 -9.50
CA PHE A 219 -5.80 -3.82 -9.63
C PHE A 219 -5.21 -2.51 -10.15
N LEU A 220 -4.17 -1.99 -9.46
CA LEU A 220 -3.46 -0.85 -9.99
C LEU A 220 -2.36 -1.32 -10.95
N PRO A 221 -2.40 -0.90 -12.22
CA PRO A 221 -1.29 -1.12 -13.15
C PRO A 221 -0.10 -0.20 -12.82
N LYS A 222 1.05 -0.42 -13.44
CA LYS A 222 2.12 0.60 -13.49
C LYS A 222 1.59 1.83 -14.21
N ILE A 223 2.03 3.01 -13.81
CA ILE A 223 1.83 4.24 -14.59
C ILE A 223 2.60 4.08 -15.90
N SER A 224 1.98 4.45 -17.02
CA SER A 224 2.60 4.28 -18.33
C SER A 224 3.86 5.15 -18.48
N ASN A 225 4.81 4.72 -19.30
CA ASN A 225 5.98 5.54 -19.62
C ASN A 225 5.57 6.91 -20.18
N GLY A 226 4.59 6.96 -21.09
CA GLY A 226 4.11 8.20 -21.68
C GLY A 226 3.51 9.19 -20.66
N ASP A 227 2.85 8.71 -19.62
CA ASP A 227 2.32 9.56 -18.55
C ASP A 227 3.44 10.04 -17.62
N TRP A 228 4.45 9.20 -17.37
CA TRP A 228 5.67 9.62 -16.68
C TRP A 228 6.42 10.70 -17.44
N VAL A 229 6.58 10.57 -18.77
CA VAL A 229 7.24 11.58 -19.61
C VAL A 229 6.55 12.93 -19.46
N LYS A 230 5.22 13.00 -19.64
CA LYS A 230 4.46 14.25 -19.49
C LYS A 230 4.66 14.88 -18.11
N TYR A 231 4.60 14.05 -17.06
CA TYR A 231 4.77 14.50 -15.69
C TYR A 231 6.18 15.05 -15.44
N ILE A 232 7.22 14.30 -15.79
CA ILE A 232 8.62 14.66 -15.55
C ILE A 232 8.95 15.96 -16.29
N VAL A 233 8.60 16.05 -17.57
CA VAL A 233 8.87 17.24 -18.41
C VAL A 233 8.16 18.47 -17.84
N SER A 234 6.87 18.36 -17.47
CA SER A 234 6.16 19.45 -16.81
C SER A 234 6.87 19.91 -15.55
N ARG A 235 7.27 18.99 -14.67
CA ARG A 235 7.93 19.32 -13.39
C ARG A 235 9.28 19.98 -13.54
N PHE A 236 10.06 19.59 -14.54
CA PHE A 236 11.31 20.29 -14.88
C PHE A 236 11.03 21.71 -15.37
N ASN A 237 10.10 21.87 -16.30
CA ASN A 237 9.73 23.17 -16.87
C ASN A 237 9.15 24.14 -15.83
N ASP A 238 8.30 23.66 -14.91
CA ASP A 238 7.71 24.47 -13.82
C ASP A 238 8.77 25.10 -12.90
N THR A 239 9.99 24.57 -12.93
CA THR A 239 11.11 25.04 -12.10
C THR A 239 12.23 25.71 -12.90
N GLY A 240 12.00 25.97 -14.19
CA GLY A 240 12.95 26.64 -15.09
C GLY A 240 14.12 25.76 -15.53
N LYS A 241 14.02 24.43 -15.35
CA LYS A 241 14.95 23.44 -15.90
C LYS A 241 14.28 22.69 -17.04
N HIS A 242 15.07 22.06 -17.90
CA HIS A 242 14.54 21.34 -19.06
C HIS A 242 15.03 19.89 -19.10
N ILE A 243 14.17 19.00 -19.58
CA ILE A 243 14.48 17.62 -19.93
C ILE A 243 13.73 17.27 -21.20
N SER A 244 14.37 16.59 -22.15
CA SER A 244 13.68 16.12 -23.36
C SER A 244 12.76 14.93 -23.05
N ASP A 245 11.75 14.73 -23.89
CA ASP A 245 10.84 13.57 -23.79
C ASP A 245 11.60 12.25 -23.83
N ASP A 246 12.61 12.14 -24.72
CA ASP A 246 13.45 10.93 -24.82
C ASP A 246 14.24 10.69 -23.53
N THR A 247 14.82 11.72 -22.92
CA THR A 247 15.57 11.61 -21.65
C THR A 247 14.63 11.27 -20.48
N ALA A 248 13.44 11.86 -20.45
CA ALA A 248 12.42 11.56 -19.45
C ALA A 248 11.89 10.11 -19.59
N SER A 249 11.70 9.64 -20.83
CA SER A 249 11.35 8.26 -21.14
C SER A 249 12.43 7.29 -20.66
N TYR A 250 13.70 7.58 -21.01
CA TYR A 250 14.85 6.81 -20.56
C TYR A 250 14.92 6.73 -19.02
N LEU A 251 14.71 7.86 -18.33
CA LEU A 251 14.69 7.90 -16.86
C LEU A 251 13.62 6.96 -16.27
N ALA A 252 12.40 7.01 -16.78
CA ALA A 252 11.30 6.20 -16.29
C ALA A 252 11.52 4.70 -16.56
N ASP A 253 11.98 4.35 -17.76
CA ASP A 253 12.26 2.96 -18.15
C ASP A 253 13.43 2.36 -17.36
N LYS A 254 14.46 3.16 -17.04
CA LYS A 254 15.63 2.73 -16.27
C LYS A 254 15.27 2.14 -14.91
N VAL A 255 14.16 2.54 -14.33
CA VAL A 255 13.61 2.02 -13.08
C VAL A 255 12.28 1.29 -13.27
N GLU A 256 12.06 0.73 -14.47
CA GLU A 256 10.91 -0.08 -14.86
C GLU A 256 9.55 0.61 -14.61
N ASN A 257 9.46 1.93 -14.74
CA ASN A 257 8.26 2.72 -14.49
C ASN A 257 7.69 2.54 -13.06
N HIS A 258 8.54 2.18 -12.09
CA HIS A 258 8.12 2.01 -10.70
C HIS A 258 7.92 3.36 -10.02
N SER A 259 6.69 3.67 -9.61
CA SER A 259 6.28 5.02 -9.17
C SER A 259 7.21 5.68 -8.14
N TYR A 260 7.65 4.94 -7.12
CA TYR A 260 8.58 5.45 -6.13
C TYR A 260 9.95 5.79 -6.72
N TYR A 261 10.49 4.89 -7.56
CA TYR A 261 11.84 5.04 -8.11
C TYR A 261 11.90 6.05 -9.25
N VAL A 262 10.84 6.20 -10.03
CA VAL A 262 10.75 7.28 -11.02
C VAL A 262 10.81 8.65 -10.32
N GLN A 263 10.03 8.86 -9.27
CA GLN A 263 10.06 10.10 -8.49
C GLN A 263 11.44 10.34 -7.85
N GLN A 264 12.05 9.30 -7.28
CA GLN A 264 13.37 9.40 -6.65
C GLN A 264 14.45 9.73 -7.68
N LEU A 265 14.49 9.01 -8.80
CA LEU A 265 15.50 9.25 -9.85
C LEU A 265 15.31 10.62 -10.51
N ALA A 266 14.05 11.02 -10.73
CA ALA A 266 13.74 12.35 -11.26
C ALA A 266 14.21 13.47 -10.30
N GLN A 267 14.03 13.28 -8.98
CA GLN A 267 14.56 14.23 -7.99
C GLN A 267 16.09 14.29 -8.01
N TYR A 268 16.77 13.13 -8.04
CA TYR A 268 18.24 13.07 -8.08
C TYR A 268 18.79 13.71 -9.35
N SER A 269 18.14 13.48 -10.49
CA SER A 269 18.50 14.09 -11.78
C SER A 269 18.24 15.59 -11.78
N TRP A 270 17.10 16.03 -11.26
CA TRP A 270 16.75 17.45 -11.16
C TRP A 270 17.74 18.22 -10.27
N LEU A 271 18.18 17.65 -9.15
CA LEU A 271 19.16 18.26 -8.25
C LEU A 271 20.52 18.46 -8.93
N ARG A 272 20.93 17.54 -9.82
CA ARG A 272 22.20 17.61 -10.57
C ARG A 272 22.11 18.48 -11.81
N THR A 273 20.91 18.80 -12.27
CA THR A 273 20.71 19.61 -13.48
C THR A 273 20.83 21.10 -13.13
N GLU A 274 21.66 21.83 -13.86
CA GLU A 274 21.68 23.30 -13.80
C GLU A 274 20.57 23.89 -14.70
N SER A 275 20.58 23.58 -16.00
CA SER A 275 19.60 24.04 -16.97
C SER A 275 18.95 22.92 -17.77
N ILE A 276 19.74 21.99 -18.33
CA ILE A 276 19.28 20.92 -19.20
C ILE A 276 19.72 19.57 -18.62
N CYS A 277 18.76 18.67 -18.37
CA CYS A 277 19.02 17.30 -17.94
C CYS A 277 19.36 16.43 -19.15
N THR A 278 20.49 15.76 -19.09
CA THR A 278 20.97 14.84 -20.13
C THR A 278 20.86 13.39 -19.67
N VAL A 279 20.99 12.44 -20.61
CA VAL A 279 21.09 11.01 -20.31
C VAL A 279 22.23 10.73 -19.33
N GLN A 280 23.39 11.41 -19.51
CA GLN A 280 24.52 11.27 -18.57
C GLN A 280 24.12 11.72 -17.15
N THR A 281 23.39 12.84 -16.99
CA THR A 281 22.90 13.31 -15.68
C THR A 281 21.98 12.26 -15.03
N VAL A 282 21.14 11.57 -15.82
CA VAL A 282 20.28 10.49 -15.35
C VAL A 282 21.12 9.28 -14.90
N ASP A 283 22.16 8.91 -15.67
CA ASP A 283 23.02 7.76 -15.33
C ASP A 283 23.82 7.99 -14.04
N GLU A 284 24.41 9.18 -13.87
CA GLU A 284 25.10 9.57 -12.64
C GLU A 284 24.15 9.59 -11.43
N SER A 285 22.91 10.06 -11.65
CA SER A 285 21.87 10.08 -10.62
C SER A 285 21.43 8.67 -10.23
N PHE A 286 21.30 7.79 -11.21
CA PHE A 286 20.95 6.39 -10.98
C PHE A 286 22.05 5.66 -10.21
N GLN A 287 23.33 5.89 -10.55
CA GLN A 287 24.44 5.29 -9.82
C GLN A 287 24.44 5.77 -8.35
N ALA A 288 24.27 7.06 -8.09
CA ALA A 288 24.19 7.58 -6.73
C ALA A 288 22.96 7.02 -5.96
N MET A 289 21.85 6.77 -6.65
CA MET A 289 20.69 6.12 -6.06
C MET A 289 20.99 4.64 -5.68
N LEU A 290 21.67 3.89 -6.54
CA LEU A 290 22.11 2.53 -6.24
C LEU A 290 23.08 2.50 -5.05
N ASP A 291 24.06 3.40 -5.03
CA ASP A 291 25.05 3.49 -3.95
C ASP A 291 24.38 3.77 -2.59
N SER A 292 23.35 4.63 -2.58
CA SER A 292 22.63 4.99 -1.36
C SER A 292 21.89 3.83 -0.69
N VAL A 293 21.52 2.79 -1.43
CA VAL A 293 20.79 1.62 -0.93
C VAL A 293 21.64 0.34 -0.88
N SER A 294 22.87 0.38 -1.42
CA SER A 294 23.73 -0.81 -1.56
C SER A 294 23.95 -1.53 -0.23
N LEU A 295 24.22 -0.80 0.86
CA LEU A 295 24.42 -1.41 2.17
C LEU A 295 23.18 -2.16 2.67
N GLN A 296 21.98 -1.63 2.39
CA GLN A 296 20.74 -2.29 2.78
C GLN A 296 20.54 -3.59 1.99
N PHE A 297 20.89 -3.59 0.71
CA PHE A 297 20.78 -4.78 -0.13
C PHE A 297 21.84 -5.82 0.22
N VAL A 298 23.06 -5.42 0.57
CA VAL A 298 24.09 -6.33 1.10
C VAL A 298 23.59 -7.01 2.38
N ASN A 299 23.11 -6.25 3.36
CA ASN A 299 22.58 -6.81 4.62
C ASN A 299 21.40 -7.78 4.36
N MET A 300 20.56 -7.45 3.39
CA MET A 300 19.46 -8.34 2.99
C MET A 300 19.99 -9.63 2.40
N MET A 301 20.97 -9.57 1.49
CA MET A 301 21.61 -10.76 0.91
C MET A 301 22.33 -11.61 1.97
N ASP A 302 22.99 -10.99 2.93
CA ASP A 302 23.68 -11.70 4.03
C ASP A 302 22.72 -12.46 4.94
N SER A 303 21.47 -12.00 5.05
CA SER A 303 20.41 -12.69 5.79
C SER A 303 19.83 -13.92 5.06
N LEU A 304 20.27 -14.20 3.82
CA LEU A 304 19.79 -15.28 2.99
C LEU A 304 20.81 -16.45 2.95
N THR A 305 20.29 -17.66 2.78
CA THR A 305 21.13 -18.82 2.51
C THR A 305 21.77 -18.72 1.12
N GLU A 306 22.87 -19.42 0.89
CA GLU A 306 23.54 -19.46 -0.41
C GLU A 306 22.58 -19.84 -1.55
N LYS A 307 21.75 -20.87 -1.36
CA LYS A 307 20.76 -21.28 -2.36
C LYS A 307 19.69 -20.21 -2.65
N GLN A 308 19.28 -19.44 -1.63
CA GLN A 308 18.33 -18.34 -1.81
C GLN A 308 18.97 -17.18 -2.60
N ARG A 309 20.24 -16.86 -2.32
CA ARG A 309 21.00 -15.85 -3.08
C ARG A 309 21.17 -16.26 -4.55
N SER A 310 21.60 -17.47 -4.79
CA SER A 310 21.74 -18.01 -6.16
C SER A 310 20.40 -18.05 -6.91
N PHE A 311 19.31 -18.36 -6.21
CA PHE A 311 17.97 -18.33 -6.79
C PHE A 311 17.55 -16.91 -7.20
N LEU A 312 17.76 -15.91 -6.34
CA LEU A 312 17.49 -14.50 -6.66
C LEU A 312 18.31 -14.02 -7.83
N GLN A 313 19.59 -14.47 -7.93
CA GLN A 313 20.44 -14.15 -9.06
C GLN A 313 19.88 -14.74 -10.35
N ALA A 314 19.47 -16.02 -10.36
CA ALA A 314 18.83 -16.65 -11.51
C ALA A 314 17.56 -15.90 -11.96
N VAL A 315 16.72 -15.47 -11.00
CA VAL A 315 15.52 -14.68 -11.28
C VAL A 315 15.88 -13.31 -11.85
N ALA A 316 16.88 -12.61 -11.29
CA ALA A 316 17.33 -11.32 -11.79
C ALA A 316 17.83 -11.40 -13.23
N GLU A 317 18.55 -12.47 -13.57
CA GLU A 317 19.06 -12.75 -14.93
C GLU A 317 17.96 -13.21 -15.92
N GLY A 318 16.72 -13.34 -15.47
CA GLY A 318 15.56 -13.64 -16.32
C GLY A 318 15.41 -15.13 -16.66
N VAL A 319 15.99 -16.03 -15.87
CA VAL A 319 15.85 -17.48 -16.07
C VAL A 319 14.40 -17.90 -15.89
N ARG A 320 13.78 -18.40 -16.96
CA ARG A 320 12.36 -18.78 -16.95
C ARG A 320 12.09 -20.14 -16.31
N ASN A 321 12.96 -21.13 -16.59
CA ASN A 321 12.79 -22.51 -16.09
C ASN A 321 13.69 -22.78 -14.89
N LEU A 322 13.33 -22.28 -13.74
CA LEU A 322 14.08 -22.37 -12.49
C LEU A 322 14.22 -23.81 -11.94
N SER A 323 13.47 -24.78 -12.48
CA SER A 323 13.49 -26.18 -12.05
C SER A 323 14.15 -27.11 -13.07
N SER A 324 14.69 -26.60 -14.19
CA SER A 324 15.42 -27.44 -15.15
C SER A 324 16.73 -27.95 -14.55
N VAL A 325 17.15 -29.12 -14.96
CA VAL A 325 18.42 -29.76 -14.52
C VAL A 325 19.60 -28.83 -14.77
N GLU A 326 19.61 -28.15 -15.93
CA GLU A 326 20.65 -27.20 -16.30
C GLU A 326 20.70 -26.02 -15.31
N THR A 327 19.54 -25.38 -15.00
CA THR A 327 19.46 -24.28 -14.05
C THR A 327 19.85 -24.71 -12.64
N LEU A 328 19.37 -25.88 -12.20
CA LEU A 328 19.68 -26.42 -10.88
C LEU A 328 21.17 -26.63 -10.68
N ASN A 329 21.86 -27.12 -11.71
CA ASN A 329 23.32 -27.36 -11.69
C ASN A 329 24.09 -26.04 -11.80
N HIS A 330 23.70 -25.15 -12.71
CA HIS A 330 24.40 -23.88 -12.95
C HIS A 330 24.41 -22.98 -11.71
N TYR A 331 23.24 -22.82 -11.07
CA TYR A 331 23.08 -21.97 -9.88
C TYR A 331 23.20 -22.74 -8.55
N LYS A 332 23.58 -24.03 -8.58
CA LYS A 332 23.74 -24.90 -7.39
C LYS A 332 22.50 -24.91 -6.47
N LEU A 333 21.30 -24.92 -7.05
CA LEU A 333 20.05 -24.81 -6.32
C LEU A 333 19.61 -26.11 -5.63
N GLY A 334 20.25 -27.23 -5.96
CA GLY A 334 19.93 -28.55 -5.43
C GLY A 334 18.84 -29.25 -6.23
N THR A 335 17.73 -29.63 -5.60
CA THR A 335 16.63 -30.37 -6.23
C THR A 335 15.44 -29.48 -6.55
N SER A 336 14.54 -29.93 -7.42
CA SER A 336 13.27 -29.22 -7.69
C SER A 336 12.39 -29.04 -6.44
N ALA A 337 12.47 -29.95 -5.45
CA ALA A 337 11.81 -29.80 -4.17
C ALA A 337 12.34 -28.58 -3.38
N ASN A 338 13.66 -28.34 -3.43
CA ASN A 338 14.26 -27.16 -2.80
C ASN A 338 13.73 -25.85 -3.40
N ILE A 339 13.48 -25.81 -4.71
CA ILE A 339 12.95 -24.63 -5.41
C ILE A 339 11.61 -24.19 -4.81
N ARG A 340 10.74 -25.13 -4.48
CA ARG A 340 9.45 -24.81 -3.83
C ARG A 340 9.66 -24.14 -2.48
N ILE A 341 10.53 -24.73 -1.64
CA ILE A 341 10.83 -24.17 -0.30
C ILE A 341 11.46 -22.78 -0.41
N ILE A 342 12.40 -22.60 -1.35
CA ILE A 342 13.04 -21.30 -1.59
C ILE A 342 11.99 -20.27 -2.02
N LYS A 343 11.14 -20.59 -2.99
CA LYS A 343 10.06 -19.71 -3.44
C LYS A 343 9.12 -19.32 -2.31
N ASP A 344 8.66 -20.28 -1.52
CA ASP A 344 7.73 -20.02 -0.41
C ASP A 344 8.39 -19.11 0.64
N THR A 345 9.67 -19.32 0.94
CA THR A 345 10.41 -18.49 1.89
C THR A 345 10.62 -17.07 1.37
N LEU A 346 11.08 -16.92 0.12
CA LEU A 346 11.33 -15.60 -0.47
C LEU A 346 10.04 -14.82 -0.70
N LYS A 347 8.93 -15.51 -1.04
CA LYS A 347 7.60 -14.92 -1.15
C LYS A 347 7.10 -14.39 0.20
N LYS A 348 7.25 -15.18 1.29
CA LYS A 348 6.90 -14.73 2.66
C LYS A 348 7.71 -13.51 3.10
N ARG A 349 8.93 -13.36 2.60
CA ARG A 349 9.81 -12.21 2.87
C ARG A 349 9.55 -11.03 1.93
N ASP A 350 8.55 -11.09 1.07
CA ASP A 350 8.23 -10.07 0.06
C ASP A 350 9.41 -9.74 -0.90
N LEU A 351 10.32 -10.68 -1.13
CA LEU A 351 11.44 -10.49 -2.06
C LEU A 351 11.10 -10.86 -3.51
N ILE A 352 10.17 -11.80 -3.69
CA ILE A 352 9.71 -12.24 -5.00
C ILE A 352 8.19 -12.25 -5.08
N GLU A 353 7.68 -12.04 -6.28
CA GLU A 353 6.30 -12.33 -6.65
C GLU A 353 6.26 -13.58 -7.52
N VAL A 354 5.26 -14.45 -7.29
CA VAL A 354 5.04 -15.67 -8.06
C VAL A 354 3.66 -15.59 -8.68
N SER A 355 3.61 -15.50 -10.02
CA SER A 355 2.37 -15.47 -10.80
C SER A 355 2.35 -16.63 -11.78
N GLY A 356 1.66 -17.72 -11.42
CA GLY A 356 1.68 -18.95 -12.19
C GLY A 356 3.09 -19.55 -12.27
N LYS A 357 3.67 -19.61 -13.47
CA LYS A 357 5.04 -20.09 -13.70
C LYS A 357 6.11 -19.00 -13.62
N THR A 358 5.70 -17.74 -13.61
CA THR A 358 6.62 -16.59 -13.62
C THR A 358 7.01 -16.24 -12.18
N VAL A 359 8.31 -15.98 -11.99
CA VAL A 359 8.86 -15.48 -10.72
C VAL A 359 9.58 -14.18 -11.02
N GLU A 360 9.26 -13.14 -10.29
CA GLU A 360 9.84 -11.80 -10.44
C GLU A 360 10.33 -11.27 -9.10
N ILE A 361 11.42 -10.51 -9.11
CA ILE A 361 11.86 -9.76 -7.92
C ILE A 361 10.91 -8.58 -7.73
N GLN A 362 10.36 -8.42 -6.53
CA GLN A 362 9.37 -7.37 -6.25
C GLN A 362 9.95 -5.96 -6.35
N ASP A 363 11.17 -5.77 -5.88
CA ASP A 363 11.84 -4.47 -5.89
C ASP A 363 12.72 -4.36 -7.14
N PRO A 364 12.36 -3.53 -8.15
CA PRO A 364 13.15 -3.41 -9.37
C PRO A 364 14.54 -2.82 -9.13
N LEU A 365 14.72 -1.96 -8.11
CA LEU A 365 16.04 -1.42 -7.80
C LEU A 365 16.95 -2.49 -7.20
N PHE A 366 16.40 -3.38 -6.38
CA PHE A 366 17.14 -4.55 -5.89
C PHE A 366 17.54 -5.50 -7.02
N LYS A 367 16.64 -5.76 -7.97
CA LYS A 367 16.95 -6.53 -9.18
C LYS A 367 18.10 -5.91 -9.97
N LEU A 368 18.03 -4.60 -10.21
CA LEU A 368 19.08 -3.88 -10.95
C LEU A 368 20.41 -3.90 -10.18
N TRP A 369 20.36 -3.74 -8.87
CA TRP A 369 21.55 -3.85 -8.02
C TRP A 369 22.19 -5.24 -8.08
N LEU A 370 21.42 -6.31 -8.06
CA LEU A 370 21.92 -7.69 -8.23
C LEU A 370 22.65 -7.86 -9.56
N LEU A 371 22.12 -7.28 -10.64
CA LEU A 371 22.70 -7.40 -11.99
C LEU A 371 23.95 -6.54 -12.18
N LEU A 372 23.97 -5.34 -11.63
CA LEU A 372 24.97 -4.31 -11.93
C LEU A 372 26.11 -4.24 -10.91
N VAL A 373 25.82 -4.54 -9.66
CA VAL A 373 26.75 -4.40 -8.54
C VAL A 373 27.16 -5.77 -8.00
N TYR A 374 26.20 -6.56 -7.52
CA TYR A 374 26.48 -7.83 -6.85
C TYR A 374 27.18 -8.84 -7.75
N LYS A 375 26.73 -8.97 -9.01
CA LYS A 375 27.35 -9.88 -10.00
C LYS A 375 28.81 -9.52 -10.33
N LYS A 376 29.20 -8.25 -10.20
CA LYS A 376 30.58 -7.81 -10.47
C LYS A 376 31.53 -8.03 -9.29
N SER A 377 30.99 -8.30 -8.11
CA SER A 377 31.76 -8.46 -6.87
C SER A 377 32.13 -9.91 -6.58
N PHE A 378 31.64 -10.84 -7.38
CA PHE A 378 31.90 -12.29 -7.33
C PHE A 378 32.12 -12.86 -8.73
#